data_8f0353f36a2eaedccec3c7a795726892
#
_entry.id   8f0353f36a2eaedccec3c7a795726892
#
_cell.length_a   1.000
_cell.length_b   1.000
_cell.length_c   1.000
_cell.angle_alpha   90.00
_cell.angle_beta   90.00
_cell.angle_gamma   90.00
#
_symmetry.space_group_name_H-M   'P 1'
#
loop_
_entity.id
_entity.type
_entity.pdbx_description
1 polymer ?
#
loop_
_entity_poly.entity_id
_entity_poly.type
_entity_poly.pdbx_seq_one_letter_code
_entity_poly.pdbx_strand_id
1 'polypeptide(L)'
;MNTLSYKTVSANKATATKEWVVVDADGQTLGRIASKIAMLIRGKYKTNYTPHVDCGDNVIVINADKINLTGKKWTDKSYIRHTGYPGGQRSLTATEMFQKDPTRLVEKAVKGMLPKNKLGSALYRNLYVYAGAEHNQAAQTPKAINLNDLK
;
A
#
# COMPACT_ATOMS: atom_id res chain seq x y z
N MET A 1 -32.64 -18.58 -30.96
CA MET A 1 -31.24 -18.77 -30.42
C MET A 1 -30.98 -17.67 -29.43
N ASN A 2 -30.84 -18.00 -28.15
CA ASN A 2 -30.41 -17.03 -27.17
C ASN A 2 -28.87 -16.86 -27.31
N THR A 3 -28.45 -15.86 -28.05
CA THR A 3 -27.08 -15.43 -28.03
C THR A 3 -26.83 -14.80 -26.67
N LEU A 4 -26.25 -15.54 -25.74
CA LEU A 4 -25.74 -15.05 -24.49
C LEU A 4 -24.59 -14.08 -24.79
N SER A 5 -24.89 -12.78 -24.93
CA SER A 5 -23.86 -11.78 -24.94
C SER A 5 -23.38 -11.61 -23.49
N TYR A 6 -22.19 -12.09 -23.19
CA TYR A 6 -21.55 -11.83 -21.90
C TYR A 6 -21.29 -10.34 -21.77
N LYS A 7 -22.11 -9.66 -20.99
CA LYS A 7 -21.89 -8.25 -20.70
C LYS A 7 -20.76 -8.13 -19.68
N THR A 8 -19.67 -7.50 -20.07
CA THR A 8 -18.56 -7.20 -19.16
C THR A 8 -19.07 -6.28 -18.05
N VAL A 9 -18.94 -6.72 -16.79
CA VAL A 9 -19.28 -5.90 -15.64
C VAL A 9 -18.15 -4.91 -15.41
N SER A 10 -18.45 -3.61 -15.51
CA SER A 10 -17.53 -2.53 -15.20
C SER A 10 -18.01 -1.82 -13.94
N ALA A 11 -17.17 -1.74 -12.93
CA ALA A 11 -17.47 -0.98 -11.72
C ALA A 11 -17.43 0.51 -12.02
N ASN A 12 -18.26 1.28 -11.32
CA ASN A 12 -18.19 2.72 -11.26
C ASN A 12 -18.07 3.18 -9.80
N LYS A 13 -17.92 4.48 -9.57
CA LYS A 13 -17.73 5.03 -8.22
C LYS A 13 -18.88 4.69 -7.26
N ALA A 14 -20.10 4.53 -7.77
CA ALA A 14 -21.27 4.20 -6.95
C ALA A 14 -21.37 2.70 -6.63
N THR A 15 -20.86 1.83 -7.51
CA THR A 15 -20.92 0.36 -7.35
C THR A 15 -19.67 -0.23 -6.73
N ALA A 16 -18.59 0.55 -6.59
CA ALA A 16 -17.37 0.10 -5.93
C ALA A 16 -17.57 0.06 -4.40
N THR A 17 -17.47 -1.14 -3.83
CA THR A 17 -17.53 -1.35 -2.38
C THR A 17 -16.12 -1.33 -1.80
N LYS A 18 -15.92 -0.59 -0.70
CA LYS A 18 -14.64 -0.53 0.02
C LYS A 18 -14.81 -1.11 1.41
N GLU A 19 -13.90 -1.99 1.78
CA GLU A 19 -13.79 -2.54 3.12
C GLU A 19 -12.56 -1.96 3.83
N TRP A 20 -12.53 -2.11 5.15
CA TRP A 20 -11.38 -1.75 5.96
C TRP A 20 -10.64 -3.02 6.38
N VAL A 21 -9.34 -3.02 6.17
CA VAL A 21 -8.47 -4.18 6.37
C VAL A 21 -7.28 -3.80 7.22
N VAL A 22 -6.98 -4.60 8.24
CA VAL A 22 -5.75 -4.49 9.04
C VAL A 22 -4.76 -5.55 8.60
N VAL A 23 -3.52 -5.11 8.41
CA VAL A 23 -2.37 -5.94 8.05
C VAL A 23 -1.28 -5.74 9.09
N ASP A 24 -0.81 -6.82 9.67
CA ASP A 24 0.33 -6.80 10.59
C ASP A 24 1.64 -6.92 9.81
N ALA A 25 2.55 -5.97 10.06
CA ALA A 25 3.87 -5.92 9.44
C ALA A 25 4.97 -6.59 10.27
N ASP A 26 4.65 -7.11 11.47
CA ASP A 26 5.64 -7.68 12.39
C ASP A 26 6.43 -8.81 11.72
N GLY A 27 7.76 -8.70 11.71
CA GLY A 27 8.68 -9.67 11.12
C GLY A 27 8.60 -9.83 9.59
N GLN A 28 7.69 -9.13 8.92
CA GLN A 28 7.48 -9.25 7.48
C GLN A 28 8.55 -8.52 6.66
N THR A 29 8.88 -9.06 5.47
CA THR A 29 9.79 -8.37 4.55
C THR A 29 9.08 -7.25 3.81
N LEU A 30 9.65 -6.04 3.85
CA LEU A 30 9.08 -4.81 3.28
C LEU A 30 8.59 -4.99 1.82
N GLY A 31 9.38 -5.59 0.94
CA GLY A 31 9.01 -5.73 -0.47
C GLY A 31 7.81 -6.65 -0.68
N ARG A 32 7.76 -7.76 0.05
CA ARG A 32 6.67 -8.74 -0.05
C ARG A 32 5.35 -8.17 0.49
N ILE A 33 5.39 -7.54 1.66
CA ILE A 33 4.21 -6.92 2.25
C ILE A 33 3.70 -5.76 1.38
N ALA A 34 4.59 -4.89 0.89
CA ALA A 34 4.22 -3.74 0.07
C ALA A 34 3.53 -4.12 -1.25
N SER A 35 3.94 -5.23 -1.89
CA SER A 35 3.28 -5.71 -3.12
C SER A 35 1.85 -6.18 -2.86
N LYS A 36 1.63 -6.91 -1.78
CA LYS A 36 0.30 -7.38 -1.38
C LYS A 36 -0.62 -6.23 -0.94
N ILE A 37 -0.09 -5.29 -0.16
CA ILE A 37 -0.80 -4.06 0.21
C ILE A 37 -1.20 -3.27 -1.04
N ALA A 38 -0.32 -3.10 -2.01
CA ALA A 38 -0.63 -2.42 -3.26
C ALA A 38 -1.72 -3.14 -4.07
N MET A 39 -1.77 -4.48 -4.04
CA MET A 39 -2.85 -5.27 -4.64
C MET A 39 -4.19 -5.04 -3.95
N LEU A 40 -4.22 -4.99 -2.60
CA LEU A 40 -5.43 -4.70 -1.82
C LEU A 40 -5.95 -3.29 -2.11
N ILE A 41 -5.09 -2.27 -2.03
CA ILE A 41 -5.43 -0.87 -2.30
C ILE A 41 -5.94 -0.68 -3.73
N ARG A 42 -5.40 -1.42 -4.70
CA ARG A 42 -5.86 -1.37 -6.08
C ARG A 42 -7.12 -2.20 -6.33
N GLY A 43 -7.43 -3.16 -5.46
CA GLY A 43 -8.58 -4.05 -5.59
C GLY A 43 -8.41 -5.17 -6.62
N LYS A 44 -7.17 -5.55 -6.96
CA LYS A 44 -6.89 -6.59 -7.97
C LYS A 44 -7.41 -7.97 -7.62
N TYR A 45 -7.69 -8.24 -6.36
CA TYR A 45 -8.25 -9.51 -5.89
C TYR A 45 -9.78 -9.59 -6.03
N LYS A 46 -10.45 -8.45 -6.30
CA LYS A 46 -11.91 -8.39 -6.46
C LYS A 46 -12.33 -8.82 -7.87
N THR A 47 -13.43 -9.55 -7.97
CA THR A 47 -13.99 -10.02 -9.25
C THR A 47 -14.48 -8.89 -10.16
N ASN A 48 -14.91 -7.77 -9.56
CA ASN A 48 -15.37 -6.57 -10.27
C ASN A 48 -14.29 -5.53 -10.51
N TYR A 49 -13.01 -5.92 -10.41
CA TYR A 49 -11.88 -5.02 -10.62
C TYR A 49 -11.97 -4.30 -11.96
N THR A 50 -11.94 -2.97 -11.93
CA THR A 50 -11.96 -2.10 -13.11
C THR A 50 -10.74 -1.18 -13.05
N PRO A 51 -9.83 -1.19 -14.06
CA PRO A 51 -8.53 -0.51 -14.00
C PRO A 51 -8.58 1.01 -13.81
N HIS A 52 -9.64 1.67 -14.28
CA HIS A 52 -9.79 3.13 -14.23
C HIS A 52 -10.61 3.64 -13.03
N VAL A 53 -11.10 2.73 -12.18
CA VAL A 53 -11.91 3.06 -10.99
C VAL A 53 -11.16 2.62 -9.73
N ASP A 54 -11.34 3.37 -8.65
CA ASP A 54 -10.86 2.99 -7.32
C ASP A 54 -11.79 1.93 -6.70
N CYS A 55 -11.48 0.66 -6.97
CA CYS A 55 -12.22 -0.52 -6.48
C CYS A 55 -11.55 -1.15 -5.24
N GLY A 56 -10.43 -0.61 -4.79
CA GLY A 56 -9.65 -1.17 -3.68
C GLY A 56 -10.23 -0.89 -2.32
N ASP A 57 -9.56 -1.44 -1.30
CA ASP A 57 -9.94 -1.30 0.10
C ASP A 57 -9.06 -0.27 0.82
N ASN A 58 -9.54 0.16 1.99
CA ASN A 58 -8.75 0.93 2.92
C ASN A 58 -7.87 -0.01 3.72
N VAL A 59 -6.55 0.17 3.65
CA VAL A 59 -5.59 -0.72 4.29
C VAL A 59 -4.89 -0.01 5.43
N ILE A 60 -4.98 -0.60 6.62
CA ILE A 60 -4.30 -0.18 7.83
C ILE A 60 -3.11 -1.12 8.02
N VAL A 61 -1.91 -0.58 8.13
CA VAL A 61 -0.70 -1.33 8.44
C VAL A 61 -0.27 -0.98 9.84
N ILE A 62 -0.13 -1.98 10.70
CA ILE A 62 0.35 -1.86 12.08
C ILE A 62 1.74 -2.46 12.23
N ASN A 63 2.42 -2.13 13.34
CA ASN A 63 3.77 -2.62 13.66
C ASN A 63 4.81 -2.31 12.57
N ALA A 64 4.74 -1.12 11.94
CA ALA A 64 5.72 -0.74 10.92
C ALA A 64 7.15 -0.57 11.48
N ASP A 65 7.31 -0.45 12.80
CA ASP A 65 8.57 -0.43 13.52
C ASP A 65 9.29 -1.79 13.57
N LYS A 66 8.57 -2.90 13.29
CA LYS A 66 9.12 -4.26 13.33
C LYS A 66 9.34 -4.87 11.93
N ILE A 67 9.28 -4.03 10.90
CA ILE A 67 9.44 -4.48 9.52
C ILE A 67 10.88 -4.89 9.23
N ASN A 68 11.07 -5.91 8.39
CA ASN A 68 12.39 -6.43 8.06
C ASN A 68 12.82 -6.08 6.63
N LEU A 69 14.11 -5.75 6.49
CA LEU A 69 14.81 -5.60 5.21
C LEU A 69 15.91 -6.65 5.12
N THR A 70 15.90 -7.47 4.08
CA THR A 70 16.88 -8.55 3.90
C THR A 70 18.21 -8.05 3.34
N GLY A 71 19.31 -8.73 3.73
CA GLY A 71 20.66 -8.41 3.28
C GLY A 71 21.15 -7.05 3.75
N LYS A 72 22.01 -6.41 2.97
CA LYS A 72 22.61 -5.10 3.31
C LYS A 72 21.73 -3.89 2.99
N LYS A 73 20.39 -4.08 2.81
CA LYS A 73 19.52 -2.98 2.38
C LYS A 73 19.36 -1.87 3.42
N TRP A 74 19.59 -2.15 4.67
CA TRP A 74 19.57 -1.13 5.70
C TRP A 74 20.62 -0.03 5.47
N THR A 75 21.82 -0.42 5.04
CA THR A 75 22.94 0.49 4.78
C THR A 75 23.02 0.97 3.35
N ASP A 76 22.79 0.07 2.38
CA ASP A 76 23.08 0.35 0.96
C ASP A 76 21.89 0.99 0.25
N LYS A 77 20.65 0.75 0.72
CA LYS A 77 19.47 1.33 0.08
C LYS A 77 19.34 2.80 0.40
N SER A 78 19.49 3.65 -0.61
CA SER A 78 19.36 5.10 -0.48
C SER A 78 18.05 5.61 -1.11
N TYR A 79 17.45 6.58 -0.44
CA TYR A 79 16.26 7.30 -0.91
C TYR A 79 16.66 8.72 -1.30
N ILE A 80 16.70 8.98 -2.60
CA ILE A 80 17.13 10.25 -3.16
C ILE A 80 15.88 11.14 -3.36
N ARG A 81 16.04 12.42 -3.01
CA ARG A 81 15.10 13.50 -3.34
C ARG A 81 15.88 14.72 -3.80
N HIS A 82 15.27 15.56 -4.60
CA HIS A 82 15.83 16.82 -5.07
C HIS A 82 14.96 18.00 -4.63
N THR A 83 15.58 19.08 -4.18
CA THR A 83 14.86 20.28 -3.71
C THR A 83 14.47 21.24 -4.84
N GLY A 84 14.99 21.04 -6.07
CA GLY A 84 14.78 21.91 -7.21
C GLY A 84 15.86 22.97 -7.42
N TYR A 85 16.76 23.16 -6.46
CA TYR A 85 17.86 24.15 -6.56
C TYR A 85 19.18 23.48 -6.97
N PRO A 86 20.12 24.22 -7.57
CA PRO A 86 21.48 23.72 -7.85
C PRO A 86 22.09 23.10 -6.59
N GLY A 87 22.68 21.88 -6.71
CA GLY A 87 23.20 21.13 -5.57
C GLY A 87 22.14 20.61 -4.59
N GLY A 88 20.87 20.67 -4.93
CA GLY A 88 19.73 20.32 -4.06
C GLY A 88 19.45 18.83 -3.91
N GLN A 89 20.32 17.93 -4.37
CA GLN A 89 20.16 16.50 -4.16
C GLN A 89 20.39 16.14 -2.68
N ARG A 90 19.44 15.40 -2.12
CA ARG A 90 19.50 14.86 -0.76
C ARG A 90 19.30 13.37 -0.81
N SER A 91 20.09 12.61 -0.10
CA SER A 91 19.97 11.16 0.06
C SER A 91 19.82 10.80 1.53
N LEU A 92 19.03 9.79 1.81
CA LEU A 92 18.89 9.18 3.13
C LEU A 92 19.02 7.68 2.98
N THR A 93 19.75 7.02 3.84
CA THR A 93 19.78 5.56 3.92
C THR A 93 18.46 5.03 4.49
N ALA A 94 18.20 3.72 4.30
CA ALA A 94 17.01 3.10 4.87
C ALA A 94 17.00 3.21 6.40
N THR A 95 18.16 3.04 7.04
CA THR A 95 18.33 3.18 8.50
C THR A 95 17.99 4.59 8.96
N GLU A 96 18.54 5.63 8.32
CA GLU A 96 18.26 7.02 8.68
C GLU A 96 16.78 7.39 8.49
N MET A 97 16.16 6.87 7.43
CA MET A 97 14.72 7.09 7.18
C MET A 97 13.88 6.41 8.26
N PHE A 98 14.21 5.19 8.63
CA PHE A 98 13.52 4.42 9.65
C PHE A 98 13.62 5.06 11.04
N GLN A 99 14.81 5.56 11.40
CA GLN A 99 15.02 6.27 12.67
C GLN A 99 14.22 7.57 12.78
N LYS A 100 14.01 8.27 11.65
CA LYS A 100 13.20 9.48 11.62
C LYS A 100 11.72 9.19 11.70
N ASP A 101 11.26 8.20 10.96
CA ASP A 101 9.85 7.84 10.86
C ASP A 101 9.73 6.45 10.21
N PRO A 102 9.45 5.40 10.99
CA PRO A 102 9.35 4.04 10.47
C PRO A 102 8.21 3.87 9.46
N THR A 103 7.14 4.67 9.55
CA THR A 103 5.99 4.58 8.66
C THR A 103 6.36 4.91 7.21
N ARG A 104 7.30 5.84 7.02
CA ARG A 104 7.73 6.31 5.70
C ARG A 104 8.36 5.24 4.82
N LEU A 105 9.00 4.24 5.43
CA LEU A 105 9.56 3.12 4.66
C LEU A 105 8.47 2.34 3.94
N VAL A 106 7.40 2.00 4.66
CA VAL A 106 6.23 1.30 4.13
C VAL A 106 5.52 2.16 3.10
N GLU A 107 5.25 3.40 3.44
CA GLU A 107 4.57 4.36 2.55
C GLU A 107 5.28 4.52 1.21
N LYS A 108 6.62 4.72 1.24
CA LYS A 108 7.40 4.85 0.00
C LYS A 108 7.43 3.58 -0.82
N ALA A 109 7.51 2.41 -0.17
CA ALA A 109 7.48 1.12 -0.86
C ALA A 109 6.15 0.91 -1.57
N VAL A 110 5.03 1.11 -0.88
CA VAL A 110 3.68 0.96 -1.45
C VAL A 110 3.43 2.02 -2.54
N LYS A 111 3.77 3.29 -2.30
CA LYS A 111 3.62 4.37 -3.29
C LYS A 111 4.40 4.06 -4.58
N GLY A 112 5.58 3.46 -4.47
CA GLY A 112 6.38 3.04 -5.63
C GLY A 112 5.75 1.92 -6.45
N MET A 113 4.87 1.10 -5.85
CA MET A 113 4.17 -0.01 -6.48
C MET A 113 2.78 0.35 -7.02
N LEU A 114 2.25 1.51 -6.64
CA LEU A 114 1.00 2.05 -7.18
C LEU A 114 1.23 2.72 -8.53
N PRO A 115 0.19 2.84 -9.39
CA PRO A 115 0.27 3.56 -10.66
C PRO A 115 0.70 5.01 -10.47
N LYS A 116 1.55 5.52 -11.36
CA LYS A 116 2.06 6.89 -11.30
C LYS A 116 1.15 7.86 -12.09
N ASN A 117 -0.13 7.92 -11.69
CA ASN A 117 -1.15 8.77 -12.31
C ASN A 117 -2.08 9.37 -11.24
N LYS A 118 -3.09 10.15 -11.68
CA LYS A 118 -4.08 10.74 -10.77
C LYS A 118 -4.82 9.69 -9.93
N LEU A 119 -5.18 8.55 -10.53
CA LEU A 119 -5.82 7.44 -9.83
C LEU A 119 -4.89 6.85 -8.76
N GLY A 120 -3.61 6.64 -9.07
CA GLY A 120 -2.64 6.13 -8.10
C GLY A 120 -2.45 7.07 -6.90
N SER A 121 -2.52 8.39 -7.11
CA SER A 121 -2.51 9.36 -6.02
C SER A 121 -3.78 9.31 -5.16
N ALA A 122 -4.93 9.01 -5.76
CA ALA A 122 -6.18 8.79 -5.03
C ALA A 122 -6.14 7.48 -4.23
N LEU A 123 -5.67 6.39 -4.84
CA LEU A 123 -5.48 5.09 -4.21
C LEU A 123 -4.54 5.15 -2.99
N TYR A 124 -3.49 5.94 -3.08
CA TYR A 124 -2.54 6.10 -1.97
C TYR A 124 -3.17 6.69 -0.70
N ARG A 125 -4.26 7.44 -0.80
CA ARG A 125 -5.01 7.98 0.35
C ARG A 125 -5.74 6.89 1.15
N ASN A 126 -5.92 5.70 0.57
CA ASN A 126 -6.53 4.56 1.24
C ASN A 126 -5.52 3.76 2.10
N LEU A 127 -4.27 4.22 2.19
CA LEU A 127 -3.22 3.62 3.00
C LEU A 127 -3.06 4.39 4.30
N TYR A 128 -3.12 3.68 5.42
CA TYR A 128 -2.88 4.17 6.77
C TYR A 128 -1.78 3.33 7.40
N VAL A 129 -0.68 3.94 7.83
CA VAL A 129 0.47 3.23 8.40
C VAL A 129 0.71 3.72 9.81
N TYR A 130 0.83 2.78 10.75
CA TYR A 130 1.11 3.03 12.15
C TYR A 130 2.40 2.32 12.56
N ALA A 131 3.23 3.01 13.33
CA ALA A 131 4.47 2.45 13.84
C ALA A 131 4.23 1.33 14.83
N GLY A 132 3.31 1.52 15.77
CA GLY A 132 2.94 0.53 16.79
C GLY A 132 1.74 -0.34 16.41
N ALA A 133 1.23 -1.06 17.41
CA ALA A 133 0.10 -1.98 17.25
C ALA A 133 -1.27 -1.28 17.25
N GLU A 134 -1.35 -0.06 17.77
CA GLU A 134 -2.61 0.67 17.90
C GLU A 134 -2.90 1.52 16.66
N HIS A 135 -4.18 1.59 16.26
CA HIS A 135 -4.65 2.41 15.15
C HIS A 135 -5.92 3.19 15.53
N ASN A 136 -6.15 4.32 14.87
CA ASN A 136 -7.26 5.22 15.21
C ASN A 136 -8.58 4.89 14.49
N GLN A 137 -8.64 3.83 13.68
CA GLN A 137 -9.80 3.45 12.88
C GLN A 137 -10.65 2.32 13.48
N ALA A 138 -10.66 2.17 14.80
CA ALA A 138 -11.44 1.12 15.48
C ALA A 138 -12.94 1.19 15.14
N ALA A 139 -13.50 2.41 15.01
CA ALA A 139 -14.90 2.64 14.67
C ALA A 139 -15.30 2.08 13.28
N GLN A 140 -14.34 1.83 12.38
CA GLN A 140 -14.56 1.26 11.04
C GLN A 140 -14.62 -0.27 11.04
N THR A 141 -14.47 -0.92 12.21
CA THR A 141 -14.48 -2.39 12.37
C THR A 141 -13.63 -3.11 11.31
N PRO A 142 -12.32 -2.78 11.21
CA PRO A 142 -11.48 -3.33 10.17
C PRO A 142 -11.26 -4.83 10.34
N LYS A 143 -11.22 -5.57 9.23
CA LYS A 143 -10.98 -7.01 9.20
C LYS A 143 -9.48 -7.29 9.20
N ALA A 144 -8.99 -8.14 10.09
CA ALA A 144 -7.61 -8.62 10.06
C ALA A 144 -7.43 -9.59 8.90
N ILE A 145 -6.41 -9.36 8.07
CA ILE A 145 -6.05 -10.25 6.95
C ILE A 145 -4.60 -10.70 7.09
N ASN A 146 -4.40 -12.01 7.03
CA ASN A 146 -3.08 -12.60 6.86
C ASN A 146 -2.66 -12.50 5.39
N LEU A 147 -1.60 -11.76 5.13
CA LEU A 147 -1.12 -11.58 3.75
C LEU A 147 -0.67 -12.88 3.08
N ASN A 148 -0.35 -13.93 3.83
CA ASN A 148 0.06 -15.21 3.26
C ASN A 148 -1.08 -15.93 2.56
N ASP A 149 -2.33 -15.65 2.93
CA ASP A 149 -3.54 -16.26 2.37
C ASP A 149 -3.95 -15.60 1.03
N LEU A 150 -3.41 -14.42 0.73
CA LEU A 150 -3.60 -13.74 -0.56
C LEU A 150 -2.68 -14.36 -1.62
N LYS A 151 -3.28 -15.14 -2.51
CA LYS A 151 -2.63 -15.71 -3.71
C LYS A 151 -2.45 -14.68 -4.82
#